data_ead8828827d6784cfc2f5ae1d8309984
#
_entry.id   ead8828827d6784cfc2f5ae1d8309984
#
_cell.length_a   1.000
_cell.length_b   1.000
_cell.length_c   1.000
_cell.angle_alpha   90.00
_cell.angle_beta   90.00
_cell.angle_gamma   90.00
#
_symmetry.space_group_name_H-M   'P 1'
#
loop_
_entity.id
_entity.type
_entity.pdbx_description
1 polymer ?
#
loop_
_entity_poly.entity_id
_entity_poly.type
_entity_poly.pdbx_seq_one_letter_code
_entity_poly.pdbx_strand_id
1 'polypeptide(L)'
;MEKVLVTGASGYIALHCITELLKNGYAVKGSLRSMNRENEVREAVKKEIPDNNLEFCKLDLMSDEGWDSSASDCDYMIHLASPFIVGEPKNENELIKPATEGTMRALKAAKKAVIKKVVLTSSIVAISYGHNQKICSSHDWT
;
A
#
# COMPACT_ATOMS: atom_id res chain seq x y z
N MET A 1 -3.25 -21.04 3.86
CA MET A 1 -3.12 -20.08 2.74
C MET A 1 -2.48 -18.83 3.33
N GLU A 2 -1.39 -18.36 2.76
CA GLU A 2 -0.73 -17.14 3.26
C GLU A 2 -1.53 -15.90 2.86
N LYS A 3 -1.58 -14.92 3.77
CA LYS A 3 -2.39 -13.70 3.61
C LYS A 3 -1.50 -12.46 3.48
N VAL A 4 -1.84 -11.62 2.52
CA VAL A 4 -1.09 -10.38 2.23
C VAL A 4 -1.96 -9.15 2.51
N LEU A 5 -1.49 -8.25 3.36
CA LEU A 5 -2.09 -6.93 3.52
C LEU A 5 -1.58 -6.01 2.41
N VAL A 6 -2.49 -5.53 1.55
CA VAL A 6 -2.19 -4.56 0.48
C VAL A 6 -2.80 -3.22 0.85
N THR A 7 -1.97 -2.21 1.09
CA THR A 7 -2.50 -0.89 1.44
C THR A 7 -2.85 -0.08 0.20
N GLY A 8 -3.93 0.71 0.29
CA GLY A 8 -4.40 1.55 -0.82
C GLY A 8 -5.05 0.78 -1.96
N ALA A 9 -5.86 -0.22 -1.62
CA ALA A 9 -6.46 -1.20 -2.55
C ALA A 9 -7.21 -0.62 -3.74
N SER A 10 -7.72 0.62 -3.65
CA SER A 10 -8.40 1.30 -4.75
C SER A 10 -7.46 2.03 -5.74
N GLY A 11 -6.15 1.94 -5.53
CA GLY A 11 -5.15 2.51 -6.44
C GLY A 11 -4.92 1.62 -7.66
N TYR A 12 -4.51 2.22 -8.79
CA TYR A 12 -4.27 1.50 -10.03
C TYR A 12 -3.27 0.34 -9.87
N ILE A 13 -2.10 0.61 -9.29
CA ILE A 13 -1.07 -0.41 -9.06
C ILE A 13 -1.57 -1.47 -8.08
N ALA A 14 -2.30 -1.06 -7.05
CA ALA A 14 -2.82 -1.98 -6.05
C ALA A 14 -3.82 -2.99 -6.64
N LEU A 15 -4.69 -2.56 -7.55
CA LEU A 15 -5.62 -3.47 -8.24
C LEU A 15 -4.87 -4.59 -8.98
N HIS A 16 -3.81 -4.25 -9.72
CA HIS A 16 -2.98 -5.25 -10.41
C HIS A 16 -2.24 -6.16 -9.44
N CYS A 17 -1.67 -5.61 -8.35
CA CYS A 17 -1.00 -6.40 -7.32
C CYS A 17 -1.98 -7.38 -6.64
N ILE A 18 -3.18 -6.92 -6.29
CA ILE A 18 -4.23 -7.75 -5.68
C ILE A 18 -4.60 -8.90 -6.62
N THR A 19 -4.88 -8.58 -7.88
CA THR A 19 -5.23 -9.58 -8.89
C THR A 19 -4.13 -10.63 -9.04
N GLU A 20 -2.87 -10.21 -9.11
CA GLU A 20 -1.73 -11.12 -9.28
C GLU A 20 -1.49 -11.99 -8.05
N LEU A 21 -1.63 -11.44 -6.83
CA LEU A 21 -1.55 -12.21 -5.59
C LEU A 21 -2.64 -13.28 -5.53
N LEU A 22 -3.88 -12.94 -5.86
CA LEU A 22 -5.00 -13.88 -5.87
C LEU A 22 -4.80 -14.99 -6.92
N LYS A 23 -4.29 -14.67 -8.12
CA LYS A 23 -3.93 -15.66 -9.16
C LYS A 23 -2.88 -16.65 -8.66
N ASN A 24 -1.96 -16.19 -7.81
CA ASN A 24 -0.91 -17.02 -7.22
C ASN A 24 -1.32 -17.72 -5.92
N GLY A 25 -2.60 -17.72 -5.56
CA GLY A 25 -3.15 -18.49 -4.43
C GLY A 25 -2.97 -17.86 -3.06
N TYR A 26 -2.64 -16.56 -2.98
CA TYR A 26 -2.65 -15.84 -1.71
C TYR A 26 -4.07 -15.40 -1.35
N ALA A 27 -4.38 -15.31 -0.06
CA ALA A 27 -5.48 -14.50 0.43
C ALA A 27 -5.03 -13.04 0.49
N VAL A 28 -5.91 -12.11 0.19
CA VAL A 28 -5.58 -10.67 0.19
C VAL A 28 -6.52 -9.89 1.09
N LYS A 29 -5.94 -9.06 1.95
CA LYS A 29 -6.66 -8.02 2.71
C LYS A 29 -6.29 -6.66 2.13
N GLY A 30 -7.24 -6.04 1.42
CA GLY A 30 -7.05 -4.72 0.81
C GLY A 30 -7.48 -3.61 1.76
N SER A 31 -6.61 -2.62 2.00
CA SER A 31 -7.03 -1.47 2.80
C SER A 31 -7.62 -0.35 1.96
N LEU A 32 -8.68 0.26 2.49
CA LEU A 32 -9.37 1.41 1.92
C LEU A 32 -9.44 2.52 2.96
N ARG A 33 -9.26 3.78 2.55
CA ARG A 33 -9.52 4.93 3.42
C ARG A 33 -11.02 5.11 3.65
N SER A 34 -11.84 4.84 2.64
CA SER A 34 -13.29 4.83 2.71
C SER A 34 -13.84 3.50 2.20
N MET A 35 -14.62 2.82 3.01
CA MET A 35 -15.25 1.54 2.65
C MET A 35 -16.30 1.66 1.54
N ASN A 36 -16.74 2.88 1.22
CA ASN A 36 -17.68 3.12 0.10
C ASN A 36 -17.12 2.66 -1.26
N ARG A 37 -15.78 2.51 -1.37
CA ARG A 37 -15.11 2.03 -2.59
C ARG A 37 -14.89 0.51 -2.62
N GLU A 38 -15.34 -0.21 -1.62
CA GLU A 38 -15.18 -1.68 -1.56
C GLU A 38 -15.78 -2.37 -2.79
N ASN A 39 -17.02 -2.04 -3.12
CA ASN A 39 -17.71 -2.67 -4.25
C ASN A 39 -17.00 -2.39 -5.58
N GLU A 40 -16.48 -1.19 -5.78
CA GLU A 40 -15.71 -0.81 -6.98
C GLU A 40 -14.48 -1.73 -7.16
N VAL A 41 -13.71 -1.90 -6.09
CA VAL A 41 -12.51 -2.76 -6.11
C VAL A 41 -12.88 -4.23 -6.28
N ARG A 42 -13.89 -4.69 -5.57
CA ARG A 42 -14.37 -6.06 -5.63
C ARG A 42 -14.85 -6.44 -7.04
N GLU A 43 -15.63 -5.58 -7.67
CA GLU A 43 -16.12 -5.80 -9.04
C GLU A 43 -14.99 -5.75 -10.08
N ALA A 44 -14.00 -4.89 -9.89
CA ALA A 44 -12.83 -4.84 -10.76
C ALA A 44 -12.03 -6.17 -10.71
N VAL A 45 -11.81 -6.71 -9.51
CA VAL A 45 -11.08 -7.97 -9.30
C VAL A 45 -11.88 -9.17 -9.79
N LYS A 46 -13.20 -9.22 -9.55
CA LYS A 46 -14.08 -10.32 -9.97
C LYS A 46 -14.12 -10.54 -11.48
N LYS A 47 -13.87 -9.51 -12.27
CA LYS A 47 -13.80 -9.64 -13.74
C LYS A 47 -12.71 -10.61 -14.18
N GLU A 48 -11.62 -10.70 -13.43
CA GLU A 48 -10.50 -11.59 -13.74
C GLU A 48 -10.51 -12.85 -12.86
N ILE A 49 -10.96 -12.74 -11.62
CA ILE A 49 -10.97 -13.83 -10.62
C ILE A 49 -12.34 -13.85 -9.92
N PRO A 50 -13.32 -14.61 -10.46
CA PRO A 50 -14.67 -14.65 -9.92
C PRO A 50 -14.74 -15.14 -8.47
N ASP A 51 -14.03 -16.23 -8.16
CA ASP A 51 -13.93 -16.82 -6.82
C ASP A 51 -12.58 -16.46 -6.23
N ASN A 52 -12.57 -15.52 -5.29
CA ASN A 52 -11.34 -15.02 -4.69
C ASN A 52 -11.46 -14.80 -3.18
N ASN A 53 -10.30 -14.86 -2.51
CA ASN A 53 -10.15 -14.61 -1.07
C ASN A 53 -9.72 -13.15 -0.82
N LEU A 54 -10.57 -12.20 -1.24
CA LEU A 54 -10.35 -10.77 -1.05
C LEU A 54 -11.23 -10.23 0.08
N GLU A 55 -10.59 -9.77 1.14
CA GLU A 55 -11.17 -9.07 2.28
C GLU A 55 -10.79 -7.59 2.22
N PHE A 56 -11.55 -6.75 2.93
CA PHE A 56 -11.24 -5.33 3.06
C PHE A 56 -11.16 -4.88 4.51
N CYS A 57 -10.32 -3.88 4.76
CA CYS A 57 -10.22 -3.17 6.03
C CYS A 57 -10.12 -1.67 5.81
N LYS A 58 -10.51 -0.90 6.83
CA LYS A 58 -10.37 0.56 6.79
C LYS A 58 -9.04 0.95 7.42
N LEU A 59 -8.19 1.65 6.64
CA LEU A 59 -6.94 2.25 7.14
C LEU A 59 -6.77 3.65 6.57
N ASP A 60 -6.31 4.56 7.42
CA ASP A 60 -5.95 5.92 7.05
C ASP A 60 -4.48 6.16 7.42
N LEU A 61 -3.71 6.76 6.50
CA LEU A 61 -2.31 7.13 6.75
C LEU A 61 -2.15 8.13 7.88
N MET A 62 -3.20 8.89 8.19
CA MET A 62 -3.21 9.93 9.24
C MET A 62 -3.85 9.49 10.55
N SER A 63 -4.30 8.23 10.65
CA SER A 63 -4.89 7.66 11.87
C SER A 63 -4.13 6.43 12.32
N ASP A 64 -3.97 6.27 13.63
CA ASP A 64 -3.38 5.05 14.22
C ASP A 64 -4.38 3.89 14.29
N GLU A 65 -5.67 4.18 14.06
CA GLU A 65 -6.75 3.21 14.19
C GLU A 65 -6.67 2.12 13.12
N GLY A 66 -6.88 0.88 13.54
CA GLY A 66 -7.05 -0.26 12.64
C GLY A 66 -5.77 -0.92 12.14
N TRP A 67 -4.60 -0.30 12.23
CA TRP A 67 -3.35 -0.84 11.68
C TRP A 67 -2.96 -2.17 12.31
N ASP A 68 -2.94 -2.22 13.64
CA ASP A 68 -2.55 -3.44 14.37
C ASP A 68 -3.50 -4.60 14.09
N SER A 69 -4.81 -4.36 14.16
CA SER A 69 -5.81 -5.39 13.90
C SER A 69 -5.82 -5.85 12.44
N SER A 70 -5.58 -4.95 11.50
CA SER A 70 -5.52 -5.32 10.08
C SER A 70 -4.29 -6.14 9.72
N ALA A 71 -3.16 -5.91 10.41
CA ALA A 71 -1.92 -6.64 10.17
C ALA A 71 -1.85 -8.00 10.89
N SER A 72 -2.61 -8.18 11.99
CA SER A 72 -2.42 -9.28 12.96
C SER A 72 -2.61 -10.69 12.38
N ASP A 73 -3.38 -10.85 11.33
CA ASP A 73 -3.66 -12.12 10.65
C ASP A 73 -3.03 -12.22 9.26
N CYS A 74 -2.06 -11.34 8.96
CA CYS A 74 -1.36 -11.31 7.67
C CYS A 74 0.07 -11.82 7.80
N ASP A 75 0.54 -12.54 6.79
CA ASP A 75 1.91 -13.05 6.68
C ASP A 75 2.86 -12.04 6.02
N TYR A 76 2.34 -11.26 5.08
CA TYR A 76 3.09 -10.29 4.28
C TYR A 76 2.37 -8.95 4.21
N MET A 77 3.10 -7.91 3.86
CA MET A 77 2.54 -6.58 3.60
C MET A 77 3.13 -5.98 2.34
N ILE A 78 2.27 -5.43 1.48
CA ILE A 78 2.65 -4.57 0.36
C ILE A 78 2.09 -3.18 0.63
N HIS A 79 2.97 -2.23 0.92
CA HIS A 79 2.58 -0.87 1.24
C HIS A 79 2.65 0.01 -0.01
N LEU A 80 1.47 0.21 -0.64
CA LEU A 80 1.28 1.02 -1.85
C LEU A 80 0.61 2.36 -1.57
N ALA A 81 -0.06 2.48 -0.43
CA ALA A 81 -0.73 3.71 -0.06
C ALA A 81 0.29 4.84 0.13
N SER A 82 0.12 5.90 -0.63
CA SER A 82 0.90 7.13 -0.50
C SER A 82 -0.03 8.33 -0.72
N PRO A 83 0.18 9.45 -0.04
CA PRO A 83 -0.57 10.66 -0.34
C PRO A 83 -0.17 11.15 -1.74
N PHE A 84 -1.17 11.40 -2.56
CA PHE A 84 -0.98 12.05 -3.84
C PHE A 84 -1.99 13.19 -3.98
N ILE A 85 -1.49 14.41 -4.12
CA ILE A 85 -2.31 15.61 -4.32
C ILE A 85 -2.07 16.07 -5.76
N VAL A 86 -3.17 16.23 -6.49
CA VAL A 86 -3.12 16.83 -7.84
C VAL A 86 -3.04 18.34 -7.67
N GLY A 87 -1.89 18.94 -8.02
CA GLY A 87 -1.62 20.37 -7.89
C GLY A 87 -0.49 20.67 -6.91
N GLU A 88 -0.18 21.95 -6.76
CA GLU A 88 0.83 22.40 -5.79
C GLU A 88 0.25 22.38 -4.37
N PRO A 89 0.89 21.69 -3.40
CA PRO A 89 0.47 21.73 -2.03
C PRO A 89 0.71 23.15 -1.46
N LYS A 90 -0.20 23.61 -0.61
CA LYS A 90 -0.04 24.90 0.08
C LYS A 90 1.12 24.89 1.07
N ASN A 91 1.46 23.69 1.57
CA ASN A 91 2.53 23.47 2.51
C ASN A 91 3.10 22.06 2.26
N GLU A 92 4.43 21.92 2.26
CA GLU A 92 5.14 20.65 2.08
C GLU A 92 4.67 19.57 3.07
N ASN A 93 4.30 19.96 4.29
CA ASN A 93 3.80 19.02 5.31
C ASN A 93 2.47 18.33 4.94
N GLU A 94 1.72 18.87 3.98
CA GLU A 94 0.51 18.19 3.48
C GLU A 94 0.84 16.87 2.75
N LEU A 95 2.05 16.75 2.23
CA LEU A 95 2.56 15.54 1.58
C LEU A 95 3.53 14.77 2.47
N ILE A 96 4.51 15.47 3.08
CA ILE A 96 5.57 14.84 3.86
C ILE A 96 5.01 14.12 5.08
N LYS A 97 4.12 14.78 5.82
CA LYS A 97 3.57 14.22 7.06
C LYS A 97 2.77 12.93 6.82
N PRO A 98 1.78 12.87 5.90
CA PRO A 98 1.10 11.62 5.61
C PRO A 98 2.02 10.53 5.05
N ALA A 99 3.02 10.89 4.24
CA ALA A 99 3.97 9.94 3.69
C ALA A 99 4.83 9.31 4.78
N THR A 100 5.43 10.11 5.64
CA THR A 100 6.31 9.64 6.72
C THR A 100 5.54 8.93 7.83
N GLU A 101 4.50 9.56 8.37
CA GLU A 101 3.71 8.98 9.45
C GLU A 101 2.95 7.74 9.01
N GLY A 102 2.36 7.75 7.81
CA GLY A 102 1.65 6.60 7.25
C GLY A 102 2.57 5.40 7.04
N THR A 103 3.76 5.62 6.47
CA THR A 103 4.77 4.58 6.33
C THR A 103 5.21 4.03 7.69
N MET A 104 5.43 4.90 8.67
CA MET A 104 5.80 4.48 10.03
C MET A 104 4.70 3.66 10.71
N ARG A 105 3.42 3.97 10.49
CA ARG A 105 2.28 3.18 10.99
C ARG A 105 2.29 1.79 10.37
N ALA A 106 2.45 1.69 9.06
CA ALA A 106 2.52 0.41 8.36
C ALA A 106 3.68 -0.46 8.89
N LEU A 107 4.88 0.11 9.02
CA LEU A 107 6.07 -0.62 9.51
C LEU A 107 5.95 -1.03 10.98
N LYS A 108 5.39 -0.17 11.84
CA LYS A 108 5.13 -0.51 13.26
C LYS A 108 4.12 -1.66 13.39
N ALA A 109 3.02 -1.59 12.63
CA ALA A 109 2.01 -2.66 12.62
C ALA A 109 2.61 -3.97 12.10
N ALA A 110 3.37 -3.93 11.02
CA ALA A 110 4.06 -5.08 10.46
C ALA A 110 5.04 -5.72 11.47
N LYS A 111 5.83 -4.89 12.18
CA LYS A 111 6.74 -5.36 13.24
C LYS A 111 5.98 -6.02 14.38
N LYS A 112 4.89 -5.40 14.86
CA LYS A 112 4.07 -5.91 15.95
C LYS A 112 3.37 -7.23 15.59
N ALA A 113 2.89 -7.35 14.35
CA ALA A 113 2.26 -8.56 13.83
C ALA A 113 3.27 -9.65 13.41
N VAL A 114 4.58 -9.39 13.53
CA VAL A 114 5.65 -10.31 13.10
C VAL A 114 5.51 -10.71 11.63
N ILE A 115 5.14 -9.76 10.78
CA ILE A 115 5.02 -9.97 9.33
C ILE A 115 6.38 -10.41 8.76
N LYS A 116 6.37 -11.49 7.97
CA LYS A 116 7.56 -12.13 7.41
C LYS A 116 8.35 -11.20 6.47
N LYS A 117 7.62 -10.43 5.66
CA LYS A 117 8.24 -9.49 4.69
C LYS A 117 7.31 -8.32 4.38
N VAL A 118 7.89 -7.13 4.33
CA VAL A 118 7.23 -5.90 3.87
C VAL A 118 7.84 -5.47 2.54
N VAL A 119 7.00 -5.18 1.56
CA VAL A 119 7.38 -4.52 0.32
C VAL A 119 6.86 -3.08 0.39
N LEU A 120 7.77 -2.13 0.38
CA LEU A 120 7.46 -0.71 0.40
C LEU A 120 7.71 -0.10 -0.98
N THR A 121 6.69 0.55 -1.54
CA THR A 121 6.83 1.25 -2.82
C THR A 121 7.69 2.48 -2.66
N SER A 122 8.76 2.54 -3.43
CA SER A 122 9.62 3.72 -3.58
C SER A 122 9.21 4.53 -4.81
N SER A 123 10.00 5.52 -5.16
CA SER A 123 9.78 6.35 -6.33
C SER A 123 11.08 6.50 -7.12
N ILE A 124 10.98 6.56 -8.43
CA ILE A 124 12.12 6.93 -9.29
C ILE A 124 12.68 8.30 -8.92
N VAL A 125 11.84 9.22 -8.45
CA VAL A 125 12.25 10.56 -8.01
C VAL A 125 13.19 10.47 -6.81
N ALA A 126 12.97 9.53 -5.89
CA ALA A 126 13.87 9.29 -4.75
C ALA A 126 15.26 8.73 -5.14
N ILE A 127 15.44 8.37 -6.41
CA ILE A 127 16.68 7.81 -6.94
C ILE A 127 17.35 8.79 -7.89
N SER A 128 16.58 9.44 -8.76
CA SER A 128 17.12 10.20 -9.90
C SER A 128 17.11 11.71 -9.75
N TYR A 129 16.37 12.24 -8.78
CA TYR A 129 16.25 13.68 -8.59
C TYR A 129 17.47 14.24 -7.85
N GLY A 130 17.90 15.44 -8.20
CA GLY A 130 19.02 16.11 -7.53
C GLY A 130 20.42 15.64 -7.93
N HIS A 131 20.55 14.58 -8.72
CA HIS A 131 21.85 14.11 -9.23
C HIS A 131 22.21 14.72 -10.57
N ASN A 132 23.50 15.02 -10.75
CA ASN A 132 24.06 15.41 -12.07
C ASN A 132 24.37 14.19 -12.96
N GLN A 133 24.05 12.98 -12.51
CA GLN A 133 24.28 11.74 -13.23
C GLN A 133 23.21 11.53 -14.31
N LYS A 134 23.65 11.00 -15.46
CA LYS A 134 22.73 10.66 -16.56
C LYS A 134 22.08 9.29 -16.39
N ILE A 135 22.70 8.42 -15.60
CA ILE A 135 22.23 7.05 -15.32
C ILE A 135 22.25 6.87 -13.81
N CYS A 136 21.09 6.55 -13.25
CA CYS A 136 20.92 6.26 -11.82
C CYS A 136 20.47 4.80 -11.63
N SER A 137 20.87 4.24 -10.50
CA SER A 137 20.56 2.86 -10.10
C SER A 137 19.82 2.83 -8.76
N SER A 138 19.42 1.66 -8.31
CA SER A 138 18.80 1.46 -6.99
C SER A 138 19.73 1.75 -5.79
N HIS A 139 21.01 2.02 -6.03
CA HIS A 139 22.00 2.38 -5.02
C HIS A 139 22.14 3.90 -4.84
N ASP A 140 21.54 4.67 -5.75
CA ASP A 140 21.56 6.13 -5.70
C ASP A 140 20.34 6.63 -4.94
N TRP A 141 20.55 7.65 -4.11
CA TRP A 141 19.48 8.29 -3.32
C TRP A 141 19.66 9.81 -3.36
N THR A 142 18.53 10.52 -3.39
CA THR A 142 18.51 11.99 -3.29
C THR A 142 18.66 12.48 -1.85
#